data_5560b96b077c106614a03dda928c0af7
#
_entry.id   5560b96b077c106614a03dda928c0af7
#
_cell.length_a   1.000
_cell.length_b   1.000
_cell.length_c   1.000
_cell.angle_alpha   90.00
_cell.angle_beta   90.00
_cell.angle_gamma   90.00
#
_symmetry.space_group_name_H-M   'P 1'
#
loop_
_entity.id
_entity.type
_entity.pdbx_description
1 polymer ?
#
loop_
_entity_poly.entity_id
_entity_poly.type
_entity_poly.pdbx_seq_one_letter_code
_entity_poly.pdbx_strand_id
1 'polypeptide(L)'
;MVKINKNKKVITGILIVLIIIISIVVIYKIIEKNVTNRENFNFTVENITSNPVDTVNHEQKDTKSARSPSNVIIKVGSNTINPESVSITITDNNKDQYGWGIEFRVQEKVNGEWKDLKYISDDLSWIDIAYELNEDNQLTQKLDIEKFYGKLPNGTYRIVKPVYDNGYIDIYSNEFEIK
;
A
#
# COMPACT_ATOMS: atom_id res chain seq x y z
N MET A 1 35.02 -21.33 47.92
CA MET A 1 35.20 -21.64 46.50
C MET A 1 34.05 -22.54 46.03
N VAL A 2 33.03 -21.96 45.35
CA VAL A 2 31.79 -22.67 44.98
C VAL A 2 32.07 -23.44 43.70
N LYS A 3 32.09 -24.79 43.74
CA LYS A 3 32.15 -25.65 42.55
C LYS A 3 30.83 -25.53 41.80
N ILE A 4 30.79 -24.72 40.76
CA ILE A 4 29.63 -24.62 39.84
C ILE A 4 29.56 -25.94 39.10
N ASN A 5 28.47 -26.67 39.34
CA ASN A 5 28.25 -28.03 38.80
C ASN A 5 28.19 -27.98 37.26
N LYS A 6 29.15 -28.61 36.57
CA LYS A 6 29.30 -28.68 35.11
C LYS A 6 28.00 -29.14 34.42
N ASN A 7 27.24 -30.02 35.08
CA ASN A 7 25.97 -30.54 34.58
C ASN A 7 24.86 -29.49 34.51
N LYS A 8 24.83 -28.48 35.41
CA LYS A 8 23.85 -27.41 35.36
C LYS A 8 24.03 -26.50 34.12
N LYS A 9 25.27 -26.23 33.72
CA LYS A 9 25.56 -25.44 32.50
C LYS A 9 25.13 -26.16 31.23
N VAL A 10 25.34 -27.49 31.17
CA VAL A 10 24.93 -28.30 30.01
C VAL A 10 23.39 -28.34 29.90
N ILE A 11 22.71 -28.59 31.02
CA ILE A 11 21.21 -28.60 31.04
C ILE A 11 20.63 -27.24 30.63
N THR A 12 21.21 -26.14 31.11
CA THR A 12 20.77 -24.80 30.72
C THR A 12 20.98 -24.53 29.23
N GLY A 13 22.11 -24.97 28.65
CA GLY A 13 22.38 -24.87 27.23
C GLY A 13 21.38 -25.65 26.36
N ILE A 14 21.07 -26.88 26.77
CA ILE A 14 20.05 -27.72 26.05
C ILE A 14 18.66 -27.05 26.12
N LEU A 15 18.30 -26.49 27.26
CA LEU A 15 16.99 -25.80 27.44
C LEU A 15 16.86 -24.59 26.51
N ILE A 16 17.92 -23.80 26.37
CA ILE A 16 17.94 -22.63 25.49
C ILE A 16 17.78 -23.06 24.02
N VAL A 17 18.48 -24.09 23.59
CA VAL A 17 18.37 -24.63 22.23
C VAL A 17 16.95 -25.14 21.94
N LEU A 18 16.32 -25.82 22.89
CA LEU A 18 14.93 -26.28 22.76
C LEU A 18 13.94 -25.11 22.62
N ILE A 19 14.13 -24.05 23.40
CA ILE A 19 13.27 -22.85 23.29
C ILE A 19 13.40 -22.19 21.91
N ILE A 20 14.61 -22.11 21.38
CA ILE A 20 14.85 -21.55 20.05
C ILE A 20 14.16 -22.39 18.98
N ILE A 21 14.27 -23.71 19.03
CA ILE A 21 13.62 -24.62 18.07
C ILE A 21 12.11 -24.48 18.14
N ILE A 22 11.52 -24.43 19.34
CA ILE A 22 10.08 -24.24 19.51
C ILE A 22 9.62 -22.89 18.91
N SER A 23 10.39 -21.82 19.14
CA SER A 23 10.09 -20.49 18.58
C SER A 23 10.09 -20.51 17.05
N ILE A 24 11.06 -21.17 16.42
CA ILE A 24 11.14 -21.31 14.96
C ILE A 24 9.93 -22.09 14.42
N VAL A 25 9.53 -23.18 15.07
CA VAL A 25 8.36 -23.96 14.65
C VAL A 25 7.06 -23.17 14.77
N VAL A 26 6.92 -22.36 15.82
CA VAL A 26 5.74 -21.49 16.00
C VAL A 26 5.67 -20.43 14.91
N ILE A 27 6.79 -19.79 14.60
CA ILE A 27 6.87 -18.78 13.52
C ILE A 27 6.54 -19.44 12.19
N TYR A 28 7.05 -20.64 11.91
CA TYR A 28 6.76 -21.34 10.66
C TYR A 28 5.26 -21.65 10.51
N LYS A 29 4.60 -22.10 11.59
CA LYS A 29 3.15 -22.36 11.58
C LYS A 29 2.31 -21.08 11.40
N ILE A 30 2.77 -19.95 11.92
CA ILE A 30 2.09 -18.67 11.73
C ILE A 30 2.20 -18.24 10.26
N ILE A 31 3.37 -18.39 9.65
CA ILE A 31 3.57 -18.06 8.23
C ILE A 31 2.72 -18.99 7.34
N GLU A 32 2.73 -20.31 7.60
CA GLU A 32 1.92 -21.27 6.85
C GLU A 32 0.43 -20.97 6.92
N LYS A 33 -0.10 -20.63 8.11
CA LYS A 33 -1.49 -20.24 8.29
C LYS A 33 -1.85 -18.96 7.53
N ASN A 34 -0.93 -17.99 7.47
CA ASN A 34 -1.15 -16.74 6.73
C ASN A 34 -1.08 -16.94 5.21
N VAL A 35 -0.28 -17.88 4.73
CA VAL A 35 -0.22 -18.24 3.29
C VAL A 35 -1.49 -18.98 2.87
N THR A 36 -1.96 -19.94 3.67
CA THR A 36 -3.18 -20.71 3.38
C THR A 36 -4.44 -19.83 3.39
N ASN A 37 -4.47 -18.79 4.22
CA ASN A 37 -5.60 -17.84 4.21
C ASN A 37 -5.60 -16.91 2.96
N ARG A 38 -4.48 -16.78 2.24
CA ARG A 38 -4.43 -16.04 0.96
C ARG A 38 -4.89 -16.88 -0.23
N GLU A 39 -4.79 -18.20 -0.17
CA GLU A 39 -5.19 -19.08 -1.27
C GLU A 39 -6.69 -19.40 -1.28
N ASN A 40 -7.41 -19.21 -0.15
CA ASN A 40 -8.83 -19.48 -0.05
C ASN A 40 -9.75 -18.34 -0.52
N PHE A 41 -9.22 -17.28 -1.11
CA PHE A 41 -10.01 -16.25 -1.80
C PHE A 41 -10.08 -16.51 -3.31
N ASN A 42 -10.17 -17.78 -3.71
CA ASN A 42 -10.57 -18.13 -5.05
C ASN A 42 -12.11 -18.21 -5.09
N PHE A 43 -12.70 -17.23 -5.72
CA PHE A 43 -14.12 -17.17 -6.05
C PHE A 43 -14.52 -18.42 -6.82
N THR A 44 -15.24 -19.33 -6.15
CA THR A 44 -15.88 -20.46 -6.79
C THR A 44 -17.14 -19.95 -7.48
N VAL A 45 -17.09 -19.82 -8.78
CA VAL A 45 -18.31 -19.62 -9.59
C VAL A 45 -19.06 -20.92 -9.60
N GLU A 46 -20.04 -21.08 -8.72
CA GLU A 46 -21.00 -22.19 -8.82
C GLU A 46 -21.92 -21.94 -10.01
N ASN A 47 -21.96 -22.95 -10.89
CA ASN A 47 -22.88 -23.02 -12.02
C ASN A 47 -24.32 -23.01 -11.54
N ILE A 48 -25.00 -21.89 -11.72
CA ILE A 48 -26.45 -21.85 -11.65
C ILE A 48 -26.97 -22.21 -13.04
N THR A 49 -27.39 -23.46 -13.19
CA THR A 49 -28.20 -23.87 -14.32
C THR A 49 -29.57 -23.20 -14.21
N SER A 50 -29.86 -22.41 -15.29
CA SER A 50 -31.11 -21.76 -15.34
C SER A 50 -31.96 -21.95 -16.48
N ASN A 51 -33.15 -21.54 -16.50
CA ASN A 51 -34.12 -21.54 -17.58
C ASN A 51 -33.93 -20.32 -18.50
N PRO A 52 -34.33 -20.40 -19.78
CA PRO A 52 -34.12 -19.30 -20.71
C PRO A 52 -35.17 -18.22 -20.50
N VAL A 53 -34.72 -17.02 -20.19
CA VAL A 53 -35.51 -15.81 -20.26
C VAL A 53 -34.85 -14.87 -21.28
N ASP A 54 -35.65 -14.49 -22.22
CA ASP A 54 -35.52 -13.47 -23.25
C ASP A 54 -34.22 -12.68 -23.39
N THR A 55 -33.63 -12.83 -24.55
CA THR A 55 -32.54 -12.04 -25.09
C THR A 55 -32.90 -10.55 -25.18
N VAL A 56 -32.60 -9.82 -24.14
CA VAL A 56 -32.40 -8.39 -24.24
C VAL A 56 -30.91 -8.21 -24.57
N ASN A 57 -30.63 -7.90 -25.83
CA ASN A 57 -29.32 -7.48 -26.29
C ASN A 57 -28.95 -6.18 -25.57
N HIS A 58 -28.32 -6.30 -24.40
CA HIS A 58 -27.48 -5.23 -23.90
C HIS A 58 -26.18 -5.28 -24.72
N GLU A 59 -26.12 -4.48 -25.76
CA GLU A 59 -24.85 -4.04 -26.31
C GLU A 59 -24.06 -3.52 -25.12
N GLN A 60 -23.09 -4.31 -24.66
CA GLN A 60 -22.05 -3.90 -23.74
C GLN A 60 -21.21 -2.90 -24.53
N LYS A 61 -21.67 -1.65 -24.54
CA LYS A 61 -20.92 -0.52 -25.03
C LYS A 61 -19.68 -0.46 -24.16
N ASP A 62 -18.56 -0.91 -24.71
CA ASP A 62 -17.23 -0.65 -24.16
C ASP A 62 -17.09 0.87 -24.07
N THR A 63 -17.58 1.46 -23.00
CA THR A 63 -17.34 2.86 -22.68
C THR A 63 -15.89 2.93 -22.24
N LYS A 64 -15.01 3.09 -23.24
CA LYS A 64 -13.65 3.54 -23.02
C LYS A 64 -13.75 4.70 -22.04
N SER A 65 -13.10 4.56 -20.88
CA SER A 65 -13.11 5.61 -19.85
C SER A 65 -12.84 6.97 -20.50
N ALA A 66 -13.67 7.96 -20.15
CA ALA A 66 -13.45 9.32 -20.57
C ALA A 66 -12.22 9.95 -19.89
N ARG A 67 -11.63 9.25 -18.92
CA ARG A 67 -10.50 9.68 -18.09
C ARG A 67 -9.19 9.14 -18.64
N SER A 68 -8.12 9.95 -18.53
CA SER A 68 -6.76 9.51 -18.82
C SER A 68 -5.82 9.91 -17.69
N PRO A 69 -5.03 8.97 -17.14
CA PRO A 69 -3.99 9.28 -16.15
C PRO A 69 -2.98 10.31 -16.67
N SER A 70 -2.75 10.40 -17.99
CA SER A 70 -1.85 11.38 -18.60
C SER A 70 -2.32 12.83 -18.48
N ASN A 71 -3.61 13.04 -18.19
CA ASN A 71 -4.18 14.37 -17.95
C ASN A 71 -4.08 14.80 -16.49
N VAL A 72 -3.44 13.97 -15.64
CA VAL A 72 -3.24 14.26 -14.22
C VAL A 72 -1.77 14.58 -13.97
N ILE A 73 -1.55 15.62 -13.17
CA ILE A 73 -0.21 16.01 -12.70
C ILE A 73 -0.24 16.06 -11.18
N ILE A 74 0.68 15.35 -10.53
CA ILE A 74 0.90 15.44 -9.09
C ILE A 74 2.27 16.04 -8.84
N LYS A 75 2.30 17.19 -8.15
CA LYS A 75 3.54 17.88 -7.79
C LYS A 75 3.75 17.88 -6.28
N VAL A 76 4.94 17.51 -5.84
CA VAL A 76 5.40 17.71 -4.47
C VAL A 76 5.90 19.14 -4.33
N GLY A 77 5.38 19.87 -3.37
CA GLY A 77 5.79 21.26 -3.10
C GLY A 77 7.17 21.30 -2.47
N SER A 78 8.15 21.90 -3.18
CA SER A 78 9.56 21.92 -2.75
C SER A 78 9.79 22.50 -1.35
N ASN A 79 9.01 23.50 -0.97
CA ASN A 79 9.11 24.17 0.35
C ASN A 79 8.41 23.40 1.50
N THR A 80 7.78 22.26 1.20
CA THR A 80 7.03 21.45 2.17
C THR A 80 7.70 20.13 2.48
N ILE A 81 8.82 19.84 1.80
CA ILE A 81 9.54 18.58 1.92
C ILE A 81 10.27 18.53 3.25
N ASN A 82 9.91 17.58 4.08
CA ASN A 82 10.64 17.20 5.29
C ASN A 82 10.41 15.71 5.58
N PRO A 83 11.25 15.08 6.45
CA PRO A 83 11.16 13.65 6.73
C PRO A 83 9.80 13.17 7.29
N GLU A 84 9.01 14.07 7.86
CA GLU A 84 7.76 13.77 8.57
C GLU A 84 6.53 14.00 7.70
N SER A 85 6.61 14.92 6.74
CA SER A 85 5.46 15.29 5.91
C SER A 85 5.86 15.93 4.59
N VAL A 86 4.98 15.82 3.59
CA VAL A 86 5.07 16.57 2.34
C VAL A 86 3.70 17.09 1.94
N SER A 87 3.65 18.19 1.21
CA SER A 87 2.41 18.61 0.56
C SER A 87 2.47 18.31 -0.93
N ILE A 88 1.38 17.80 -1.47
CA ILE A 88 1.21 17.56 -2.90
C ILE A 88 0.11 18.46 -3.44
N THR A 89 0.26 18.89 -4.69
CA THR A 89 -0.81 19.50 -5.48
C THR A 89 -1.14 18.57 -6.64
N ILE A 90 -2.38 18.12 -6.69
CA ILE A 90 -2.95 17.32 -7.75
C ILE A 90 -3.66 18.29 -8.70
N THR A 91 -3.39 18.17 -9.99
CA THR A 91 -4.13 18.88 -11.05
C THR A 91 -4.72 17.81 -11.97
N ASP A 92 -6.05 17.76 -12.08
CA ASP A 92 -6.75 16.78 -12.92
C ASP A 92 -7.50 17.52 -14.04
N ASN A 93 -6.93 17.46 -15.24
CA ASN A 93 -7.45 18.13 -16.44
C ASN A 93 -8.42 17.23 -17.24
N ASN A 94 -8.88 16.12 -16.68
CA ASN A 94 -9.91 15.32 -17.28
C ASN A 94 -11.26 16.08 -17.23
N LYS A 95 -12.08 15.96 -18.28
CA LYS A 95 -13.43 16.53 -18.29
C LYS A 95 -14.31 15.88 -17.22
N ASP A 96 -14.17 14.58 -17.06
CA ASP A 96 -14.75 13.78 -15.99
C ASP A 96 -13.59 13.41 -15.05
N GLN A 97 -13.48 14.10 -13.92
CA GLN A 97 -12.35 14.00 -13.02
C GLN A 97 -12.36 12.68 -12.24
N TYR A 98 -11.20 12.24 -11.76
CA TYR A 98 -11.12 11.11 -10.84
C TYR A 98 -11.65 11.49 -9.45
N GLY A 99 -12.15 10.48 -8.71
CA GLY A 99 -12.40 10.63 -7.28
C GLY A 99 -11.08 10.60 -6.51
N TRP A 100 -10.79 11.65 -5.74
CA TRP A 100 -9.55 11.80 -4.98
C TRP A 100 -9.76 11.48 -3.50
N GLY A 101 -9.21 10.36 -3.05
CA GLY A 101 -9.23 9.94 -1.65
C GLY A 101 -8.06 10.46 -0.83
N ILE A 102 -8.04 10.09 0.47
CA ILE A 102 -6.92 10.39 1.37
C ILE A 102 -5.75 9.44 1.17
N GLU A 103 -5.99 8.25 0.64
CA GLU A 103 -4.99 7.19 0.48
C GLU A 103 -3.78 7.65 -0.36
N PHE A 104 -2.60 7.24 0.08
CA PHE A 104 -1.36 7.41 -0.68
C PHE A 104 -0.36 6.32 -0.32
N ARG A 105 0.60 6.08 -1.22
CA ARG A 105 1.78 5.26 -0.97
C ARG A 105 3.04 6.09 -1.22
N VAL A 106 4.13 5.68 -0.56
CA VAL A 106 5.46 6.26 -0.76
C VAL A 106 6.34 5.20 -1.40
N GLN A 107 7.04 5.59 -2.46
CA GLN A 107 8.07 4.75 -3.07
C GLN A 107 9.44 5.40 -2.92
N GLU A 108 10.44 4.57 -2.62
CA GLU A 108 11.85 4.93 -2.57
C GLU A 108 12.56 4.43 -3.84
N LYS A 109 13.51 5.22 -4.35
CA LYS A 109 14.36 4.85 -5.48
C LYS A 109 15.63 4.15 -4.99
N VAL A 110 15.67 2.82 -5.12
CA VAL A 110 16.79 1.98 -4.68
C VAL A 110 17.47 1.37 -5.91
N ASN A 111 18.74 1.67 -6.14
CA ASN A 111 19.52 1.20 -7.31
C ASN A 111 18.85 1.51 -8.67
N GLY A 112 18.15 2.64 -8.76
CA GLY A 112 17.44 3.07 -9.97
C GLY A 112 16.02 2.52 -10.12
N GLU A 113 15.58 1.61 -9.25
CA GLU A 113 14.24 1.02 -9.25
C GLU A 113 13.35 1.63 -8.16
N TRP A 114 12.05 1.75 -8.44
CA TRP A 114 11.07 2.20 -7.47
C TRP A 114 10.55 1.04 -6.63
N LYS A 115 10.59 1.19 -5.28
CA LYS A 115 10.09 0.20 -4.34
C LYS A 115 9.11 0.84 -3.36
N ASP A 116 7.97 0.19 -3.16
CA ASP A 116 7.00 0.63 -2.16
C ASP A 116 7.62 0.51 -0.76
N LEU A 117 7.50 1.56 0.03
CA LEU A 117 7.78 1.50 1.46
C LEU A 117 6.67 0.72 2.16
N LYS A 118 7.05 -0.01 3.20
CA LYS A 118 6.08 -0.70 4.06
C LYS A 118 5.53 0.26 5.10
N TYR A 119 4.25 0.14 5.39
CA TYR A 119 3.65 0.82 6.53
C TYR A 119 4.29 0.35 7.85
N ILE A 120 4.35 1.25 8.84
CA ILE A 120 4.87 0.93 10.19
C ILE A 120 3.91 0.06 11.00
N SER A 121 2.66 -0.09 10.58
CA SER A 121 1.64 -0.93 11.21
C SER A 121 0.78 -1.60 10.14
N ASP A 122 0.42 -2.85 10.38
CA ASP A 122 -0.49 -3.62 9.53
C ASP A 122 -1.98 -3.26 9.79
N ASP A 123 -2.27 -2.56 10.90
CA ASP A 123 -3.65 -2.17 11.30
C ASP A 123 -4.07 -0.81 10.73
N LEU A 124 -3.30 -0.24 9.79
CA LEU A 124 -3.64 1.03 9.16
C LEU A 124 -4.84 0.86 8.24
N SER A 125 -5.87 1.66 8.47
CA SER A 125 -7.02 1.78 7.61
C SER A 125 -7.16 3.21 7.12
N TRP A 126 -7.58 3.36 5.87
CA TRP A 126 -7.92 4.65 5.30
C TRP A 126 -9.41 4.91 5.53
N ILE A 127 -9.74 6.14 5.94
CA ILE A 127 -11.13 6.56 5.99
C ILE A 127 -11.58 6.87 4.55
N ASP A 128 -12.80 6.47 4.23
CA ASP A 128 -13.39 6.74 2.91
C ASP A 128 -13.86 8.21 2.84
N ILE A 129 -12.96 9.07 2.39
CA ILE A 129 -13.21 10.49 2.17
C ILE A 129 -12.90 10.82 0.71
N ALA A 130 -13.86 11.44 0.03
CA ALA A 130 -13.66 12.02 -1.28
C ALA A 130 -13.39 13.52 -1.15
N TYR A 131 -12.36 14.00 -1.83
CA TYR A 131 -12.01 15.41 -1.94
C TYR A 131 -12.44 15.94 -3.30
N GLU A 132 -13.00 17.13 -3.31
CA GLU A 132 -13.30 17.85 -4.54
C GLU A 132 -12.12 18.75 -4.93
N LEU A 133 -11.92 18.91 -6.23
CA LEU A 133 -10.98 19.88 -6.76
C LEU A 133 -11.60 21.27 -6.74
N ASN A 134 -10.74 22.30 -6.65
CA ASN A 134 -11.17 23.70 -6.76
C ASN A 134 -11.53 24.08 -8.22
N GLU A 135 -11.88 25.33 -8.44
CA GLU A 135 -12.24 25.87 -9.77
C GLU A 135 -11.08 25.77 -10.79
N ASP A 136 -9.82 25.68 -10.33
CA ASP A 136 -8.63 25.49 -11.16
C ASP A 136 -8.34 24.01 -11.43
N ASN A 137 -9.25 23.10 -11.11
CA ASN A 137 -9.07 21.64 -11.17
C ASN A 137 -7.93 21.14 -10.29
N GLN A 138 -7.70 21.78 -9.15
CA GLN A 138 -6.61 21.47 -8.24
C GLN A 138 -7.07 21.06 -6.86
N LEU A 139 -6.29 20.16 -6.25
CA LEU A 139 -6.43 19.75 -4.87
C LEU A 139 -5.04 19.74 -4.22
N THR A 140 -4.90 20.46 -3.09
CA THR A 140 -3.67 20.40 -2.29
C THR A 140 -3.92 19.56 -1.04
N GLN A 141 -3.06 18.57 -0.81
CA GLN A 141 -3.11 17.68 0.35
C GLN A 141 -1.77 17.71 1.09
N LYS A 142 -1.82 17.85 2.42
CA LYS A 142 -0.68 17.59 3.28
C LYS A 142 -0.70 16.13 3.68
N LEU A 143 0.38 15.41 3.37
CA LEU A 143 0.54 13.99 3.67
C LEU A 143 1.39 13.85 4.94
N ASP A 144 0.85 13.16 5.93
CA ASP A 144 1.53 12.84 7.19
C ASP A 144 2.33 11.54 6.98
N ILE A 145 3.58 11.70 6.56
CA ILE A 145 4.48 10.58 6.26
C ILE A 145 4.83 9.83 7.55
N GLU A 146 5.14 10.58 8.62
CA GLU A 146 5.59 9.98 9.89
C GLU A 146 4.55 9.02 10.46
N LYS A 147 3.28 9.38 10.35
CA LYS A 147 2.17 8.53 10.83
C LYS A 147 2.14 7.16 10.17
N PHE A 148 2.47 7.07 8.89
CA PHE A 148 2.29 5.85 8.10
C PHE A 148 3.59 5.08 7.85
N TYR A 149 4.72 5.79 7.76
CA TYR A 149 6.01 5.21 7.36
C TYR A 149 7.14 5.49 8.35
N GLY A 150 6.88 6.30 9.40
CA GLY A 150 7.94 6.89 10.21
C GLY A 150 8.67 8.01 9.45
N LYS A 151 9.71 8.56 10.07
CA LYS A 151 10.54 9.59 9.43
C LYS A 151 11.34 8.99 8.29
N LEU A 152 11.23 9.59 7.10
CA LEU A 152 11.99 9.12 5.94
C LEU A 152 13.48 9.41 6.14
N PRO A 153 14.37 8.42 5.91
CA PRO A 153 15.79 8.66 5.84
C PRO A 153 16.17 9.49 4.59
N ASN A 154 17.45 9.91 4.52
CA ASN A 154 17.95 10.55 3.32
C ASN A 154 17.80 9.63 2.10
N GLY A 155 17.20 10.13 1.04
CA GLY A 155 16.88 9.32 -0.14
C GLY A 155 16.06 10.07 -1.18
N THR A 156 15.78 9.38 -2.28
CA THR A 156 14.92 9.87 -3.37
C THR A 156 13.59 9.13 -3.33
N TYR A 157 12.51 9.88 -3.33
CA TYR A 157 11.15 9.36 -3.12
C TYR A 157 10.18 9.89 -4.17
N ARG A 158 9.02 9.24 -4.27
CA ARG A 158 7.83 9.75 -4.95
C ARG A 158 6.56 9.32 -4.22
N ILE A 159 5.50 10.09 -4.40
CA ILE A 159 4.16 9.78 -3.90
C ILE A 159 3.38 9.04 -4.99
N VAL A 160 2.63 8.04 -4.59
CA VAL A 160 1.68 7.32 -5.43
C VAL A 160 0.28 7.58 -4.91
N LYS A 161 -0.61 8.07 -5.77
CA LYS A 161 -2.03 8.25 -5.49
C LYS A 161 -2.83 7.23 -6.28
N PRO A 162 -3.46 6.25 -5.61
CA PRO A 162 -4.37 5.33 -6.29
C PRO A 162 -5.68 6.05 -6.62
N VAL A 163 -6.22 5.80 -7.79
CA VAL A 163 -7.57 6.19 -8.22
C VAL A 163 -8.30 4.97 -8.76
N TYR A 164 -9.63 5.01 -8.74
CA TYR A 164 -10.45 3.91 -9.25
C TYR A 164 -11.16 4.32 -10.55
N ASP A 165 -10.96 3.52 -11.60
CA ASP A 165 -11.66 3.66 -12.88
C ASP A 165 -11.72 2.29 -13.57
N ASN A 166 -12.78 1.52 -13.29
CA ASN A 166 -12.90 0.10 -13.69
C ASN A 166 -11.73 -0.78 -13.22
N GLY A 167 -11.04 -0.37 -12.14
CA GLY A 167 -9.85 -0.96 -11.55
C GLY A 167 -8.99 0.12 -10.91
N TYR A 168 -8.02 -0.30 -10.09
CA TYR A 168 -7.08 0.65 -9.49
C TYR A 168 -6.02 1.07 -10.51
N ILE A 169 -5.76 2.38 -10.56
CA ILE A 169 -4.73 3.01 -11.38
C ILE A 169 -3.84 3.83 -10.45
N ASP A 170 -2.53 3.64 -10.57
CA ASP A 170 -1.54 4.40 -9.81
C ASP A 170 -1.12 5.65 -10.59
N ILE A 171 -1.20 6.81 -9.95
CA ILE A 171 -0.72 8.07 -10.48
C ILE A 171 0.44 8.55 -9.62
N TYR A 172 1.55 8.92 -10.26
CA TYR A 172 2.83 9.20 -9.61
C TYR A 172 3.13 10.69 -9.56
N SER A 173 3.69 11.16 -8.44
CA SER A 173 4.25 12.51 -8.35
C SER A 173 5.60 12.62 -9.06
N ASN A 174 6.11 13.86 -9.18
CA ASN A 174 7.53 14.07 -9.41
C ASN A 174 8.37 13.48 -8.26
N GLU A 175 9.65 13.21 -8.55
CA GLU A 175 10.63 12.82 -7.53
C GLU A 175 10.91 13.97 -6.56
N PHE A 176 11.24 13.64 -5.31
CA PHE A 176 11.72 14.57 -4.30
C PHE A 176 12.80 13.92 -3.43
N GLU A 177 13.65 14.73 -2.80
CA GLU A 177 14.75 14.26 -1.98
C GLU A 177 14.57 14.67 -0.52
N ILE A 178 14.88 13.75 0.38
CA ILE A 178 15.14 14.00 1.79
C ILE A 178 16.66 14.04 1.99
N LYS A 179 17.16 15.09 2.65
CA LYS A 179 18.60 15.35 2.89
C LYS A 179 18.90 15.47 4.36
#